data_bf5beaee6a9c0070129f94dcaff3802b
#
_entry.id   bf5beaee6a9c0070129f94dcaff3802b
#
_cell.length_a   1.000
_cell.length_b   1.000
_cell.length_c   1.000
_cell.angle_alpha   90.00
_cell.angle_beta   90.00
_cell.angle_gamma   90.00
#
_symmetry.space_group_name_H-M   'P 1'
#
loop_
_entity.id
_entity.type
_entity.pdbx_description
1 polymer ?
#
loop_
_entity_poly.entity_id
_entity_poly.type
_entity_poly.pdbx_seq_one_letter_code
_entity_poly.pdbx_strand_id
1 'polypeptide(L)'
;MLIVGLSACAAGDFGASQRNPESLYGNYLAGRYAGSLRDMDAAASYYEQALAEDPENPFIIERAFLLSVTAGNVPAGLRFARQIIETSPDNRTARLVLALSELKAGHYDQAISEIDAAAPGPFTALVGTLVKAWAEAGRGDVEAAGAILDSFRDRPAFDLFRIMHEAMIADYMEDAGKARTAYIQSQNASSGASLRIVEAYGRFLERQGDVDLAREIYNNYARLAPNHPIIQASLARIEAEQTPSRLVSSPPEGLAEALYGLSSALAQESGIDISILYIQLALYLRPDFDVARTLLADLYERADRLEDAVATYGVVPRNSPLYENAQIQIAVNLDRMDRPKDGVARLKALARAFPASLEPLTALGDILRGREDYEAASIEYSKAITLAGEPSPRTWTIYYARGMCLERLKRWDEAEKDLKLALKLSNEHPLVLNYLGYSWIEQGANLDEAMAMIQKAVDLRPDDGFIVDSLGWAHYRLGNFEAAVTHLERAVELQPEDPTINDHLGDAFWRVGRKIEARFQWLHALELDPEADLAAAIQEKLESGLGPTPEPDRAAGL
;
A
#
# COMPACT_ATOMS: atom_id res chain seq x y z
N MET A 1 -64.56 -11.42 -28.94
CA MET A 1 -63.76 -12.62 -28.77
C MET A 1 -62.59 -12.50 -29.73
N LEU A 2 -61.54 -11.86 -29.31
CA LEU A 2 -60.31 -11.68 -30.08
C LEU A 2 -59.16 -12.17 -29.17
N ILE A 3 -58.54 -13.25 -29.59
CA ILE A 3 -57.38 -13.89 -28.97
C ILE A 3 -56.18 -13.12 -29.53
N VAL A 4 -55.47 -12.41 -28.63
CA VAL A 4 -54.16 -11.83 -28.94
C VAL A 4 -53.09 -12.85 -28.55
N GLY A 5 -52.42 -13.42 -29.53
CA GLY A 5 -51.29 -14.33 -29.33
C GLY A 5 -50.07 -13.55 -28.88
N LEU A 6 -49.52 -13.96 -27.71
CA LEU A 6 -48.18 -13.58 -27.26
C LEU A 6 -47.16 -14.36 -28.10
N SER A 7 -46.49 -13.67 -29.02
CA SER A 7 -45.27 -14.21 -29.65
C SER A 7 -44.15 -14.25 -28.62
N ALA A 8 -43.74 -15.44 -28.24
CA ALA A 8 -42.48 -15.68 -27.52
C ALA A 8 -41.31 -15.26 -28.44
N CYS A 9 -40.58 -14.22 -28.04
CA CYS A 9 -39.26 -13.97 -28.60
C CYS A 9 -38.37 -15.14 -28.23
N ALA A 10 -38.04 -15.95 -29.21
CA ALA A 10 -37.00 -16.94 -29.13
C ALA A 10 -35.71 -16.23 -28.73
N ALA A 11 -35.12 -16.67 -27.61
CA ALA A 11 -33.74 -16.38 -27.30
C ALA A 11 -32.89 -16.94 -28.45
N GLY A 12 -32.48 -16.05 -29.35
CA GLY A 12 -31.50 -16.39 -30.36
C GLY A 12 -30.23 -16.77 -29.66
N ASP A 13 -29.83 -18.00 -29.88
CA ASP A 13 -28.50 -18.49 -29.67
C ASP A 13 -27.55 -17.48 -30.36
N PHE A 14 -26.91 -16.62 -29.56
CA PHE A 14 -25.74 -15.91 -30.01
C PHE A 14 -24.64 -16.97 -30.10
N GLY A 15 -24.74 -17.76 -31.16
CA GLY A 15 -23.69 -18.62 -31.62
C GLY A 15 -22.41 -17.81 -31.62
N ALA A 16 -21.37 -18.35 -31.05
CA ALA A 16 -20.01 -17.86 -31.12
C ALA A 16 -19.78 -17.35 -32.54
N SER A 17 -20.02 -16.04 -32.77
CA SER A 17 -19.65 -15.38 -34.01
C SER A 17 -18.18 -15.65 -34.13
N GLN A 18 -17.79 -16.26 -35.25
CA GLN A 18 -16.41 -16.33 -35.69
C GLN A 18 -15.78 -15.00 -35.29
N ARG A 19 -14.87 -15.08 -34.30
CA ARG A 19 -13.94 -13.98 -34.06
C ARG A 19 -13.37 -13.68 -35.42
N ASN A 20 -13.77 -12.53 -36.00
CA ASN A 20 -13.03 -11.98 -37.08
C ASN A 20 -11.72 -11.56 -36.40
N PRO A 21 -10.69 -12.41 -36.40
CA PRO A 21 -9.45 -12.02 -35.84
C PRO A 21 -8.97 -10.91 -36.74
N GLU A 22 -8.52 -9.82 -36.23
CA GLU A 22 -7.62 -9.03 -37.00
C GLU A 22 -8.28 -7.91 -37.82
N SER A 23 -9.03 -7.02 -37.18
CA SER A 23 -9.12 -5.68 -37.72
C SER A 23 -8.25 -4.76 -36.88
N LEU A 24 -7.39 -3.99 -37.51
CA LEU A 24 -6.58 -2.94 -36.90
C LEU A 24 -7.38 -2.13 -35.86
N TYR A 25 -8.58 -1.69 -36.24
CA TYR A 25 -9.46 -0.92 -35.37
C TYR A 25 -10.01 -1.75 -34.21
N GLY A 26 -10.34 -3.02 -34.42
CA GLY A 26 -10.81 -3.94 -33.38
C GLY A 26 -9.75 -4.17 -32.32
N ASN A 27 -8.53 -4.49 -32.73
CA ASN A 27 -7.39 -4.70 -31.85
C ASN A 27 -6.98 -3.40 -31.14
N TYR A 28 -6.99 -2.27 -31.84
CA TYR A 28 -6.74 -0.96 -31.24
C TYR A 28 -7.76 -0.61 -30.14
N LEU A 29 -9.06 -0.79 -30.40
CA LEU A 29 -10.11 -0.52 -29.42
C LEU A 29 -10.06 -1.48 -28.23
N ALA A 30 -9.80 -2.77 -28.48
CA ALA A 30 -9.62 -3.76 -27.44
C ALA A 30 -8.40 -3.44 -26.55
N GLY A 31 -7.29 -3.02 -27.16
CA GLY A 31 -6.10 -2.56 -26.45
C GLY A 31 -6.36 -1.32 -25.58
N ARG A 32 -7.11 -0.36 -26.12
CA ARG A 32 -7.54 0.81 -25.33
C ARG A 32 -8.44 0.43 -24.15
N TYR A 33 -9.39 -0.47 -24.37
CA TYR A 33 -10.31 -0.93 -23.33
C TYR A 33 -9.54 -1.70 -22.23
N ALA A 34 -8.68 -2.65 -22.61
CA ALA A 34 -7.82 -3.35 -21.68
C ALA A 34 -6.94 -2.37 -20.87
N GLY A 35 -6.35 -1.36 -21.54
CA GLY A 35 -5.58 -0.31 -20.86
C GLY A 35 -6.41 0.54 -19.88
N SER A 36 -7.69 0.79 -20.18
CA SER A 36 -8.59 1.50 -19.25
C SER A 36 -8.95 0.66 -18.03
N LEU A 37 -8.92 -0.65 -18.16
CA LEU A 37 -9.05 -1.61 -17.06
C LEU A 37 -7.71 -1.91 -16.36
N ARG A 38 -6.63 -1.25 -16.79
CA ARG A 38 -5.24 -1.48 -16.32
C ARG A 38 -4.73 -2.91 -16.53
N ASP A 39 -5.33 -3.67 -17.43
CA ASP A 39 -4.81 -4.95 -17.90
C ASP A 39 -3.73 -4.69 -18.97
N MET A 40 -2.50 -4.44 -18.49
CA MET A 40 -1.39 -4.02 -19.35
C MET A 40 -0.91 -5.14 -20.26
N ASP A 41 -1.00 -6.39 -19.84
CA ASP A 41 -0.62 -7.57 -20.64
C ASP A 41 -1.58 -7.77 -21.81
N ALA A 42 -2.88 -7.75 -21.56
CA ALA A 42 -3.87 -7.82 -22.63
C ALA A 42 -3.77 -6.60 -23.55
N ALA A 43 -3.59 -5.39 -22.99
CA ALA A 43 -3.42 -4.18 -23.79
C ALA A 43 -2.20 -4.28 -24.71
N ALA A 44 -1.03 -4.68 -24.19
CA ALA A 44 0.18 -4.86 -24.98
C ALA A 44 -0.03 -5.88 -26.11
N SER A 45 -0.67 -7.02 -25.81
CA SER A 45 -0.97 -8.06 -26.80
C SER A 45 -1.88 -7.56 -27.93
N TYR A 46 -2.94 -6.81 -27.61
CA TYR A 46 -3.83 -6.24 -28.63
C TYR A 46 -3.14 -5.17 -29.48
N TYR A 47 -2.27 -4.34 -28.92
CA TYR A 47 -1.49 -3.40 -29.72
C TYR A 47 -0.44 -4.08 -30.60
N GLU A 48 0.19 -5.18 -30.15
CA GLU A 48 1.05 -6.01 -31.00
C GLU A 48 0.29 -6.62 -32.18
N GLN A 49 -0.97 -7.09 -31.95
CA GLN A 49 -1.83 -7.57 -33.02
C GLN A 49 -2.24 -6.46 -33.99
N ALA A 50 -2.52 -5.25 -33.49
CA ALA A 50 -2.80 -4.09 -34.35
C ALA A 50 -1.60 -3.72 -35.23
N LEU A 51 -0.38 -3.84 -34.70
CA LEU A 51 0.86 -3.60 -35.46
C LEU A 51 1.12 -4.64 -36.55
N ALA A 52 0.54 -5.85 -36.45
CA ALA A 52 0.67 -6.83 -37.52
C ALA A 52 -0.02 -6.36 -38.83
N GLU A 53 -1.04 -5.50 -38.74
CA GLU A 53 -1.75 -4.93 -39.91
C GLU A 53 -1.20 -3.57 -40.36
N ASP A 54 -0.65 -2.76 -39.42
CA ASP A 54 -0.04 -1.45 -39.70
C ASP A 54 1.28 -1.31 -38.96
N PRO A 55 2.36 -1.96 -39.45
CA PRO A 55 3.64 -2.09 -38.72
C PRO A 55 4.40 -0.78 -38.51
N GLU A 56 4.08 0.26 -39.30
CA GLU A 56 4.79 1.54 -39.28
C GLU A 56 4.01 2.64 -38.58
N ASN A 57 2.85 2.33 -37.98
CA ASN A 57 2.03 3.31 -37.30
C ASN A 57 2.70 3.84 -36.03
N PRO A 58 3.19 5.08 -36.02
CA PRO A 58 4.00 5.58 -34.91
C PRO A 58 3.21 5.66 -33.60
N PHE A 59 1.92 5.92 -33.68
CA PHE A 59 1.06 6.01 -32.50
C PHE A 59 0.85 4.64 -31.84
N ILE A 60 0.65 3.58 -32.64
CA ILE A 60 0.47 2.22 -32.14
C ILE A 60 1.79 1.68 -31.59
N ILE A 61 2.91 1.96 -32.27
CA ILE A 61 4.27 1.58 -31.82
C ILE A 61 4.55 2.19 -30.45
N GLU A 62 4.26 3.49 -30.26
CA GLU A 62 4.50 4.17 -28.97
C GLU A 62 3.65 3.57 -27.85
N ARG A 63 2.39 3.24 -28.13
CA ARG A 63 1.53 2.57 -27.14
C ARG A 63 2.00 1.17 -26.80
N ALA A 64 2.31 0.35 -27.82
CA ALA A 64 2.85 -0.98 -27.64
C ALA A 64 4.17 -0.95 -26.83
N PHE A 65 5.03 0.02 -27.10
CA PHE A 65 6.27 0.26 -26.36
C PHE A 65 6.01 0.46 -24.86
N LEU A 66 5.21 1.49 -24.52
CA LEU A 66 4.97 1.84 -23.13
C LEU A 66 4.30 0.69 -22.36
N LEU A 67 3.28 0.08 -22.96
CA LEU A 67 2.57 -1.04 -22.35
C LEU A 67 3.45 -2.27 -22.16
N SER A 68 4.29 -2.61 -23.15
CA SER A 68 5.23 -3.73 -23.01
C SER A 68 6.21 -3.51 -21.86
N VAL A 69 6.74 -2.28 -21.71
CA VAL A 69 7.66 -1.97 -20.60
C VAL A 69 6.93 -2.01 -19.26
N THR A 70 5.73 -1.44 -19.18
CA THR A 70 4.92 -1.42 -17.96
C THR A 70 4.45 -2.81 -17.54
N ALA A 71 4.18 -3.69 -18.51
CA ALA A 71 3.90 -5.11 -18.29
C ALA A 71 5.15 -5.94 -17.89
N GLY A 72 6.35 -5.34 -17.90
CA GLY A 72 7.61 -6.03 -17.61
C GLY A 72 8.21 -6.79 -18.79
N ASN A 73 7.56 -6.75 -19.98
CA ASN A 73 8.12 -7.32 -21.21
C ASN A 73 9.11 -6.35 -21.87
N VAL A 74 10.20 -6.05 -21.14
CA VAL A 74 11.24 -5.12 -21.62
C VAL A 74 11.87 -5.58 -22.94
N PRO A 75 12.06 -6.89 -23.25
CA PRO A 75 12.54 -7.33 -24.56
C PRO A 75 11.64 -6.88 -25.72
N ALA A 76 10.32 -6.94 -25.58
CA ALA A 76 9.39 -6.40 -26.57
C ALA A 76 9.49 -4.86 -26.63
N GLY A 77 9.53 -4.19 -25.48
CA GLY A 77 9.76 -2.75 -25.39
C GLY A 77 11.02 -2.29 -26.14
N LEU A 78 12.12 -3.02 -26.04
CA LEU A 78 13.36 -2.72 -26.77
C LEU A 78 13.21 -2.79 -28.29
N ARG A 79 12.40 -3.72 -28.82
CA ARG A 79 12.12 -3.76 -30.26
C ARG A 79 11.41 -2.49 -30.70
N PHE A 80 10.37 -2.09 -29.98
CA PHE A 80 9.61 -0.87 -30.28
C PHE A 80 10.44 0.41 -30.05
N ALA A 81 11.27 0.45 -29.01
CA ALA A 81 12.17 1.59 -28.78
C ALA A 81 13.07 1.85 -29.98
N ARG A 82 13.62 0.81 -30.61
CA ARG A 82 14.45 0.95 -31.86
C ARG A 82 13.63 1.51 -33.01
N GLN A 83 12.39 1.08 -33.21
CA GLN A 83 11.51 1.64 -34.22
C GLN A 83 11.16 3.11 -33.95
N ILE A 84 10.89 3.46 -32.71
CA ILE A 84 10.58 4.84 -32.32
C ILE A 84 11.71 5.80 -32.65
N ILE A 85 12.98 5.43 -32.39
CA ILE A 85 14.11 6.32 -32.64
C ILE A 85 14.41 6.50 -34.12
N GLU A 86 13.90 5.67 -35.03
CA GLU A 86 13.97 5.88 -36.46
C GLU A 86 13.15 7.09 -36.94
N THR A 87 11.98 7.32 -36.30
CA THR A 87 11.07 8.42 -36.61
C THR A 87 11.17 9.61 -35.65
N SER A 88 11.56 9.34 -34.42
CA SER A 88 11.72 10.31 -33.33
C SER A 88 13.07 10.08 -32.63
N PRO A 89 14.19 10.53 -33.26
CA PRO A 89 15.56 10.18 -32.83
C PRO A 89 15.91 10.60 -31.39
N ASP A 90 15.21 11.57 -30.84
CA ASP A 90 15.42 12.11 -29.49
C ASP A 90 14.35 11.68 -28.47
N ASN A 91 13.50 10.69 -28.81
CA ASN A 91 12.47 10.21 -27.90
C ASN A 91 13.09 9.74 -26.58
N ARG A 92 12.81 10.50 -25.51
CA ARG A 92 13.50 10.34 -24.22
C ARG A 92 13.29 8.99 -23.56
N THR A 93 12.08 8.43 -23.63
CA THR A 93 11.75 7.16 -22.97
C THR A 93 12.34 5.99 -23.73
N ALA A 94 12.25 6.00 -25.06
CA ALA A 94 12.89 4.99 -25.92
C ALA A 94 14.41 4.99 -25.73
N ARG A 95 15.05 6.15 -25.76
CA ARG A 95 16.49 6.31 -25.53
C ARG A 95 16.90 5.83 -24.13
N LEU A 96 16.10 6.15 -23.09
CA LEU A 96 16.36 5.66 -21.73
C LEU A 96 16.34 4.12 -21.69
N VAL A 97 15.30 3.47 -22.23
CA VAL A 97 15.19 2.01 -22.21
C VAL A 97 16.33 1.34 -22.99
N LEU A 98 16.76 1.93 -24.12
CA LEU A 98 17.93 1.48 -24.86
C LEU A 98 19.21 1.63 -24.03
N ALA A 99 19.43 2.80 -23.40
CA ALA A 99 20.58 3.04 -22.52
C ALA A 99 20.68 2.03 -21.39
N LEU A 100 19.53 1.69 -20.74
CA LEU A 100 19.49 0.66 -19.69
C LEU A 100 19.88 -0.72 -20.20
N SER A 101 19.46 -1.06 -21.43
CA SER A 101 19.84 -2.32 -22.08
C SER A 101 21.33 -2.38 -22.38
N GLU A 102 21.92 -1.30 -22.92
CA GLU A 102 23.34 -1.21 -23.20
C GLU A 102 24.18 -1.26 -21.91
N LEU A 103 23.77 -0.56 -20.87
CA LEU A 103 24.43 -0.60 -19.55
C LEU A 103 24.38 -2.01 -18.95
N LYS A 104 23.25 -2.70 -19.06
CA LYS A 104 23.10 -4.09 -18.60
C LYS A 104 24.03 -5.05 -19.36
N ALA A 105 24.25 -4.79 -20.63
CA ALA A 105 25.17 -5.56 -21.48
C ALA A 105 26.66 -5.23 -21.25
N GLY A 106 26.96 -4.20 -20.46
CA GLY A 106 28.34 -3.72 -20.24
C GLY A 106 28.86 -2.81 -21.34
N HIS A 107 27.98 -2.36 -22.24
CA HIS A 107 28.33 -1.45 -23.34
C HIS A 107 28.22 0.00 -22.88
N TYR A 108 29.10 0.44 -22.00
CA TYR A 108 28.99 1.71 -21.28
C TYR A 108 29.02 2.94 -22.20
N ASP A 109 29.88 2.93 -23.26
CA ASP A 109 29.93 4.03 -24.23
C ASP A 109 28.61 4.21 -24.99
N GLN A 110 28.00 3.08 -25.37
CA GLN A 110 26.69 3.09 -26.04
C GLN A 110 25.58 3.59 -25.09
N ALA A 111 25.61 3.16 -23.82
CA ALA A 111 24.65 3.64 -22.82
C ALA A 111 24.73 5.17 -22.63
N ILE A 112 25.94 5.73 -22.58
CA ILE A 112 26.15 7.18 -22.50
C ILE A 112 25.63 7.87 -23.77
N SER A 113 25.95 7.33 -24.94
CA SER A 113 25.52 7.87 -26.26
C SER A 113 23.98 7.92 -26.37
N GLU A 114 23.27 6.89 -25.91
CA GLU A 114 21.83 6.88 -25.93
C GLU A 114 21.23 7.98 -25.04
N ILE A 115 21.80 8.22 -23.85
CA ILE A 115 21.37 9.32 -22.97
C ILE A 115 21.69 10.69 -23.56
N ASP A 116 22.84 10.85 -24.24
CA ASP A 116 23.23 12.12 -24.89
C ASP A 116 22.29 12.48 -26.05
N ALA A 117 21.75 11.47 -26.73
CA ALA A 117 20.80 11.64 -27.83
C ALA A 117 19.34 11.88 -27.34
N ALA A 118 19.04 11.71 -26.05
CA ALA A 118 17.68 11.86 -25.52
C ALA A 118 17.31 13.32 -25.34
N ALA A 119 16.06 13.68 -25.67
CA ALA A 119 15.51 15.00 -25.35
C ALA A 119 15.52 15.29 -23.84
N PRO A 120 15.84 16.52 -23.41
CA PRO A 120 15.89 16.84 -21.99
C PRO A 120 14.51 16.77 -21.32
N GLY A 121 14.50 16.39 -20.03
CA GLY A 121 13.30 16.33 -19.22
C GLY A 121 13.65 16.11 -17.75
N PRO A 122 12.76 16.42 -16.79
CA PRO A 122 13.12 16.45 -15.37
C PRO A 122 13.58 15.08 -14.86
N PHE A 123 12.83 14.00 -15.14
CA PHE A 123 13.20 12.64 -14.71
C PHE A 123 14.29 12.04 -15.58
N THR A 124 14.29 12.33 -16.89
CA THR A 124 15.36 11.89 -17.80
C THR A 124 16.69 12.54 -17.43
N ALA A 125 16.67 13.79 -16.94
CA ALA A 125 17.89 14.45 -16.45
C ALA A 125 18.46 13.72 -15.21
N LEU A 126 17.60 13.35 -14.22
CA LEU A 126 18.04 12.60 -13.05
C LEU A 126 18.56 11.21 -13.44
N VAL A 127 17.72 10.40 -14.08
CA VAL A 127 18.06 9.01 -14.41
C VAL A 127 19.22 8.96 -15.42
N GLY A 128 19.23 9.84 -16.43
CA GLY A 128 20.29 9.90 -17.42
C GLY A 128 21.65 10.28 -16.82
N THR A 129 21.69 11.21 -15.86
CA THR A 129 22.94 11.50 -15.13
C THR A 129 23.42 10.29 -14.33
N LEU A 130 22.49 9.56 -13.67
CA LEU A 130 22.85 8.34 -12.94
C LEU A 130 23.28 7.20 -13.87
N VAL A 131 22.66 7.05 -15.06
CA VAL A 131 23.14 6.12 -16.10
C VAL A 131 24.58 6.41 -16.46
N LYS A 132 24.90 7.68 -16.76
CA LYS A 132 26.27 8.08 -17.12
C LYS A 132 27.26 7.85 -15.97
N ALA A 133 26.90 8.23 -14.74
CA ALA A 133 27.77 8.04 -13.59
C ALA A 133 28.06 6.55 -13.33
N TRP A 134 27.06 5.68 -13.41
CA TRP A 134 27.26 4.24 -13.27
C TRP A 134 27.98 3.61 -14.47
N ALA A 135 27.79 4.13 -15.67
CA ALA A 135 28.56 3.69 -16.84
C ALA A 135 30.07 4.02 -16.69
N GLU A 136 30.42 5.23 -16.23
CA GLU A 136 31.82 5.59 -15.97
C GLU A 136 32.40 4.77 -14.79
N ALA A 137 31.63 4.53 -13.74
CA ALA A 137 32.04 3.60 -12.69
C ALA A 137 32.32 2.19 -13.24
N GLY A 138 31.47 1.72 -14.17
CA GLY A 138 31.69 0.44 -14.87
C GLY A 138 32.95 0.39 -15.76
N ARG A 139 33.38 1.53 -16.29
CA ARG A 139 34.64 1.69 -17.03
C ARG A 139 35.86 1.77 -16.11
N GLY A 140 35.64 1.92 -14.79
CA GLY A 140 36.71 2.09 -13.81
C GLY A 140 37.10 3.56 -13.60
N ASP A 141 36.38 4.53 -14.15
CA ASP A 141 36.68 5.95 -14.03
C ASP A 141 35.86 6.61 -12.88
N VAL A 142 36.44 6.55 -11.68
CA VAL A 142 35.84 7.15 -10.45
C VAL A 142 35.75 8.66 -10.54
N GLU A 143 36.71 9.31 -11.17
CA GLU A 143 36.77 10.79 -11.26
C GLU A 143 35.68 11.29 -12.19
N ALA A 144 35.51 10.66 -13.38
CA ALA A 144 34.44 10.99 -14.31
C ALA A 144 33.06 10.73 -13.67
N ALA A 145 32.86 9.60 -13.01
CA ALA A 145 31.62 9.30 -12.31
C ALA A 145 31.27 10.36 -11.24
N GLY A 146 32.25 10.78 -10.45
CA GLY A 146 32.09 11.85 -9.45
C GLY A 146 31.75 13.20 -10.08
N ALA A 147 32.46 13.61 -11.14
CA ALA A 147 32.22 14.87 -11.84
C ALA A 147 30.80 14.93 -12.44
N ILE A 148 30.29 13.80 -12.95
CA ILE A 148 28.92 13.69 -13.46
C ILE A 148 27.91 13.91 -12.33
N LEU A 149 28.08 13.27 -11.16
CA LEU A 149 27.21 13.45 -10.01
C LEU A 149 27.24 14.87 -9.47
N ASP A 150 28.38 15.54 -9.51
CA ASP A 150 28.55 16.92 -9.09
C ASP A 150 27.65 17.91 -9.85
N SER A 151 27.21 17.57 -11.06
CA SER A 151 26.24 18.37 -11.83
C SER A 151 24.88 18.55 -11.14
N PHE A 152 24.62 17.77 -10.07
CA PHE A 152 23.41 17.87 -9.27
C PHE A 152 23.54 18.73 -8.01
N ARG A 153 24.74 19.24 -7.67
CA ARG A 153 24.98 20.01 -6.43
C ARG A 153 24.04 21.20 -6.25
N ASP A 154 23.65 21.83 -7.35
CA ASP A 154 22.75 23.00 -7.33
C ASP A 154 21.26 22.62 -7.46
N ARG A 155 20.92 21.34 -7.27
CA ARG A 155 19.56 20.82 -7.38
C ARG A 155 19.14 20.11 -6.09
N PRO A 156 18.63 20.83 -5.08
CA PRO A 156 18.31 20.24 -3.75
C PRO A 156 17.38 19.02 -3.81
N ALA A 157 16.43 19.00 -4.76
CA ALA A 157 15.50 17.86 -4.93
C ALA A 157 16.22 16.55 -5.31
N PHE A 158 17.42 16.60 -5.86
CA PHE A 158 18.19 15.44 -6.29
C PHE A 158 19.40 15.13 -5.39
N ASP A 159 19.63 15.97 -4.37
CA ASP A 159 20.86 15.89 -3.57
C ASP A 159 20.97 14.57 -2.81
N LEU A 160 19.87 14.06 -2.27
CA LEU A 160 19.86 12.76 -1.60
C LEU A 160 20.22 11.61 -2.55
N PHE A 161 19.68 11.61 -3.79
CA PHE A 161 20.05 10.64 -4.83
C PHE A 161 21.53 10.75 -5.16
N ARG A 162 22.03 11.96 -5.36
CA ARG A 162 23.46 12.23 -5.67
C ARG A 162 24.36 11.62 -4.60
N ILE A 163 24.16 11.98 -3.33
CA ILE A 163 25.04 11.57 -2.24
C ILE A 163 24.95 10.05 -2.03
N MET A 164 23.76 9.47 -2.12
CA MET A 164 23.57 8.02 -1.98
C MET A 164 24.29 7.25 -3.08
N HIS A 165 24.19 7.71 -4.34
CA HIS A 165 24.87 7.04 -5.45
C HIS A 165 26.39 7.31 -5.45
N GLU A 166 26.84 8.46 -4.98
CA GLU A 166 28.26 8.73 -4.73
C GLU A 166 28.84 7.71 -3.72
N ALA A 167 28.11 7.45 -2.63
CA ALA A 167 28.50 6.45 -1.63
C ALA A 167 28.57 5.03 -2.20
N MET A 168 27.53 4.62 -2.96
CA MET A 168 27.47 3.27 -3.54
C MET A 168 28.50 3.09 -4.68
N ILE A 169 28.77 4.10 -5.50
CA ILE A 169 29.83 4.05 -6.52
C ILE A 169 31.20 3.94 -5.86
N ALA A 170 31.48 4.76 -4.83
CA ALA A 170 32.73 4.68 -4.10
C ALA A 170 32.93 3.31 -3.42
N ASP A 171 31.86 2.74 -2.85
CA ASP A 171 31.90 1.38 -2.28
C ASP A 171 32.11 0.30 -3.36
N TYR A 172 31.44 0.41 -4.51
CA TYR A 172 31.62 -0.48 -5.65
C TYR A 172 33.07 -0.44 -6.15
N MET A 173 33.65 0.75 -6.25
CA MET A 173 35.03 1.00 -6.73
C MET A 173 36.12 0.75 -5.66
N GLU A 174 35.74 0.27 -4.45
CA GLU A 174 36.63 -0.05 -3.34
C GLU A 174 37.35 1.16 -2.72
N ASP A 175 36.86 2.38 -2.95
CA ASP A 175 37.35 3.58 -2.27
C ASP A 175 36.63 3.73 -0.90
N ALA A 176 37.13 3.00 0.10
CA ALA A 176 36.54 2.97 1.43
C ALA A 176 36.48 4.35 2.12
N GLY A 177 37.43 5.25 1.81
CA GLY A 177 37.50 6.60 2.39
C GLY A 177 36.36 7.49 1.85
N LYS A 178 36.20 7.56 0.54
CA LYS A 178 35.11 8.28 -0.09
C LYS A 178 33.76 7.68 0.25
N ALA A 179 33.63 6.34 0.19
CA ALA A 179 32.40 5.63 0.52
C ALA A 179 31.93 5.98 1.94
N ARG A 180 32.81 5.92 2.93
CA ARG A 180 32.49 6.26 4.33
C ARG A 180 31.98 7.70 4.46
N THR A 181 32.68 8.65 3.83
CA THR A 181 32.31 10.06 3.87
C THR A 181 30.92 10.30 3.29
N ALA A 182 30.65 9.74 2.10
CA ALA A 182 29.39 9.89 1.41
C ALA A 182 28.23 9.14 2.12
N TYR A 183 28.48 7.96 2.72
CA TYR A 183 27.46 7.28 3.54
C TYR A 183 27.09 8.09 4.81
N ILE A 184 28.04 8.69 5.49
CA ILE A 184 27.76 9.59 6.63
C ILE A 184 26.89 10.77 6.18
N GLN A 185 27.20 11.38 5.03
CA GLN A 185 26.41 12.50 4.49
C GLN A 185 24.99 12.05 4.12
N SER A 186 24.83 10.86 3.48
CA SER A 186 23.52 10.30 3.12
C SER A 186 22.67 10.01 4.36
N GLN A 187 23.29 9.43 5.40
CA GLN A 187 22.63 9.14 6.67
C GLN A 187 22.11 10.42 7.35
N ASN A 188 22.95 11.48 7.37
CA ASN A 188 22.57 12.76 7.93
C ASN A 188 21.46 13.45 7.10
N ALA A 189 21.57 13.44 5.77
CA ALA A 189 20.59 14.05 4.87
C ALA A 189 19.20 13.37 4.95
N SER A 190 19.17 12.06 5.19
CA SER A 190 17.93 11.29 5.37
C SER A 190 17.43 11.25 6.82
N SER A 191 18.14 11.85 7.77
CA SER A 191 17.88 11.75 9.22
C SER A 191 17.77 10.28 9.70
N GLY A 192 18.46 9.35 9.01
CA GLY A 192 18.43 7.93 9.30
C GLY A 192 17.10 7.22 8.95
N ALA A 193 16.18 7.88 8.26
CA ALA A 193 14.85 7.35 7.95
C ALA A 193 14.78 6.53 6.66
N SER A 194 15.82 6.55 5.82
CA SER A 194 15.85 5.78 4.57
C SER A 194 16.39 4.38 4.78
N LEU A 195 15.52 3.37 4.63
CA LEU A 195 15.90 1.95 4.74
C LEU A 195 17.10 1.59 3.85
N ARG A 196 17.09 2.05 2.59
CA ARG A 196 18.14 1.66 1.63
C ARG A 196 19.50 2.26 1.98
N ILE A 197 19.51 3.49 2.52
CA ILE A 197 20.76 4.11 3.02
C ILE A 197 21.26 3.38 4.27
N VAL A 198 20.36 3.08 5.20
CA VAL A 198 20.68 2.33 6.43
C VAL A 198 21.23 0.95 6.10
N GLU A 199 20.62 0.24 5.16
CA GLU A 199 21.10 -1.08 4.74
C GLU A 199 22.45 -1.01 4.02
N ALA A 200 22.62 -0.07 3.08
CA ALA A 200 23.85 0.11 2.33
C ALA A 200 25.03 0.46 3.26
N TYR A 201 24.83 1.46 4.12
CA TYR A 201 25.85 1.92 5.05
C TYR A 201 26.17 0.87 6.12
N GLY A 202 25.15 0.21 6.67
CA GLY A 202 25.36 -0.85 7.64
C GLY A 202 26.18 -2.02 7.05
N ARG A 203 25.83 -2.51 5.85
CA ARG A 203 26.60 -3.55 5.15
C ARG A 203 28.04 -3.11 4.84
N PHE A 204 28.25 -1.83 4.49
CA PHE A 204 29.58 -1.28 4.31
C PHE A 204 30.38 -1.34 5.62
N LEU A 205 29.81 -0.90 6.73
CA LEU A 205 30.47 -0.92 8.05
C LEU A 205 30.81 -2.34 8.50
N GLU A 206 29.90 -3.29 8.35
CA GLU A 206 30.15 -4.71 8.65
C GLU A 206 31.37 -5.25 7.89
N ARG A 207 31.50 -4.92 6.58
CA ARG A 207 32.64 -5.33 5.77
C ARG A 207 33.95 -4.63 6.14
N GLN A 208 33.87 -3.42 6.72
CA GLN A 208 35.05 -2.69 7.22
C GLN A 208 35.43 -3.12 8.65
N GLY A 209 34.67 -4.01 9.30
CA GLY A 209 34.91 -4.45 10.66
C GLY A 209 34.29 -3.54 11.74
N ASP A 210 33.58 -2.48 11.35
CA ASP A 210 32.93 -1.54 12.29
C ASP A 210 31.53 -2.04 12.69
N VAL A 211 31.47 -3.28 13.19
CA VAL A 211 30.23 -4.01 13.46
C VAL A 211 29.37 -3.33 14.54
N ASP A 212 30.00 -2.72 15.54
CA ASP A 212 29.25 -2.03 16.61
C ASP A 212 28.51 -0.80 16.09
N LEU A 213 29.12 -0.02 15.20
CA LEU A 213 28.48 1.11 14.56
C LEU A 213 27.37 0.65 13.60
N ALA A 214 27.58 -0.45 12.85
CA ALA A 214 26.54 -1.04 12.03
C ALA A 214 25.31 -1.43 12.86
N ARG A 215 25.53 -2.10 14.00
CA ARG A 215 24.47 -2.48 14.95
C ARG A 215 23.73 -1.26 15.49
N GLU A 216 24.45 -0.19 15.83
CA GLU A 216 23.83 1.06 16.30
C GLU A 216 22.91 1.66 15.24
N ILE A 217 23.34 1.75 13.98
CA ILE A 217 22.56 2.28 12.87
C ILE A 217 21.30 1.43 12.63
N TYR A 218 21.40 0.12 12.61
CA TYR A 218 20.26 -0.78 12.49
C TYR A 218 19.27 -0.64 13.65
N ASN A 219 19.76 -0.56 14.89
CA ASN A 219 18.93 -0.36 16.08
C ASN A 219 18.24 1.01 16.07
N ASN A 220 18.89 2.06 15.56
CA ASN A 220 18.29 3.37 15.40
C ASN A 220 17.09 3.31 14.43
N TYR A 221 17.26 2.63 13.30
CA TYR A 221 16.16 2.42 12.36
C TYR A 221 15.06 1.52 12.95
N ALA A 222 15.41 0.47 13.70
CA ALA A 222 14.45 -0.40 14.36
C ALA A 222 13.58 0.32 15.40
N ARG A 223 14.00 1.49 15.91
CA ARG A 223 13.12 2.35 16.73
C ARG A 223 12.06 3.08 15.92
N LEU A 224 12.35 3.42 14.66
CA LEU A 224 11.41 4.06 13.74
C LEU A 224 10.45 3.04 13.11
N ALA A 225 10.99 1.88 12.71
CA ALA A 225 10.25 0.78 12.08
C ALA A 225 10.54 -0.53 12.82
N PRO A 226 9.85 -0.79 13.94
CA PRO A 226 10.03 -2.02 14.71
C PRO A 226 9.71 -3.26 13.85
N ASN A 227 10.52 -4.32 14.03
CA ASN A 227 10.38 -5.60 13.34
C ASN A 227 10.52 -5.55 11.81
N HIS A 228 11.11 -4.48 11.24
CA HIS A 228 11.32 -4.44 9.79
C HIS A 228 12.20 -5.63 9.33
N PRO A 229 11.71 -6.50 8.41
CA PRO A 229 12.34 -7.81 8.13
C PRO A 229 13.80 -7.69 7.70
N ILE A 230 14.15 -6.72 6.86
CA ILE A 230 15.53 -6.49 6.38
C ILE A 230 16.44 -6.10 7.54
N ILE A 231 15.97 -5.26 8.46
CA ILE A 231 16.77 -4.82 9.62
C ILE A 231 16.95 -5.96 10.61
N GLN A 232 15.88 -6.74 10.86
CA GLN A 232 15.99 -7.93 11.72
C GLN A 232 16.96 -8.96 11.13
N ALA A 233 16.90 -9.20 9.82
CA ALA A 233 17.85 -10.07 9.13
C ALA A 233 19.30 -9.53 9.20
N SER A 234 19.48 -8.20 9.17
CA SER A 234 20.80 -7.57 9.30
C SER A 234 21.36 -7.73 10.71
N LEU A 235 20.52 -7.54 11.74
CA LEU A 235 20.94 -7.77 13.13
C LEU A 235 21.25 -9.24 13.39
N ALA A 236 20.41 -10.17 12.91
CA ALA A 236 20.66 -11.61 13.02
C ALA A 236 21.95 -12.04 12.30
N ARG A 237 22.28 -11.43 11.17
CA ARG A 237 23.54 -11.66 10.46
C ARG A 237 24.75 -11.23 11.29
N ILE A 238 24.67 -10.08 11.97
CA ILE A 238 25.71 -9.61 12.91
C ILE A 238 25.87 -10.60 14.06
N GLU A 239 24.77 -11.09 14.65
CA GLU A 239 24.82 -12.08 15.73
C GLU A 239 25.43 -13.42 15.28
N ALA A 240 25.21 -13.78 14.02
CA ALA A 240 25.81 -14.97 13.41
C ALA A 240 27.25 -14.75 12.91
N GLU A 241 27.86 -13.59 13.15
CA GLU A 241 29.21 -13.21 12.73
C GLU A 241 29.44 -13.38 11.20
N GLN A 242 28.38 -13.16 10.40
CA GLN A 242 28.44 -13.30 8.94
C GLN A 242 28.74 -11.95 8.29
N THR A 243 29.68 -11.94 7.36
CA THR A 243 29.98 -10.74 6.56
C THR A 243 29.05 -10.65 5.36
N PRO A 244 28.33 -9.52 5.17
CA PRO A 244 27.44 -9.35 4.02
C PRO A 244 28.19 -9.07 2.73
N SER A 245 27.56 -9.37 1.58
CA SER A 245 27.94 -8.80 0.31
C SER A 245 27.68 -7.29 0.26
N ARG A 246 28.28 -6.58 -0.70
CA ARG A 246 27.89 -5.20 -1.03
C ARG A 246 26.41 -5.15 -1.39
N LEU A 247 25.78 -4.00 -1.15
CA LEU A 247 24.41 -3.79 -1.60
C LEU A 247 24.34 -3.74 -3.13
N VAL A 248 25.36 -3.16 -3.74
CA VAL A 248 25.53 -2.99 -5.18
C VAL A 248 26.87 -3.58 -5.58
N SER A 249 26.85 -4.56 -6.48
CA SER A 249 28.02 -5.28 -6.97
C SER A 249 28.29 -5.04 -8.46
N SER A 250 27.43 -4.29 -9.13
CA SER A 250 27.56 -3.98 -10.56
C SER A 250 26.85 -2.67 -10.92
N PRO A 251 27.22 -1.99 -12.03
CA PRO A 251 26.53 -0.80 -12.51
C PRO A 251 25.01 -1.01 -12.75
N PRO A 252 24.53 -2.13 -13.33
CA PRO A 252 23.09 -2.40 -13.45
C PRO A 252 22.37 -2.45 -12.11
N GLU A 253 22.98 -3.06 -11.05
CA GLU A 253 22.39 -3.10 -9.72
C GLU A 253 22.31 -1.69 -9.09
N GLY A 254 23.34 -0.86 -9.28
CA GLY A 254 23.33 0.51 -8.80
C GLY A 254 22.24 1.36 -9.46
N LEU A 255 22.05 1.18 -10.75
CA LEU A 255 20.99 1.87 -11.47
C LEU A 255 19.60 1.31 -11.12
N ALA A 256 19.47 0.03 -10.79
CA ALA A 256 18.24 -0.53 -10.26
C ALA A 256 17.84 0.12 -8.94
N GLU A 257 18.79 0.43 -8.04
CA GLU A 257 18.55 1.20 -6.81
C GLU A 257 18.04 2.63 -7.12
N ALA A 258 18.58 3.29 -8.15
CA ALA A 258 18.12 4.61 -8.57
C ALA A 258 16.66 4.59 -9.05
N LEU A 259 16.32 3.63 -9.90
CA LEU A 259 14.97 3.45 -10.43
C LEU A 259 13.97 3.05 -9.35
N TYR A 260 14.38 2.20 -8.41
CA TYR A 260 13.59 1.87 -7.22
C TYR A 260 13.32 3.12 -6.36
N GLY A 261 14.35 3.91 -6.05
CA GLY A 261 14.20 5.13 -5.26
C GLY A 261 13.27 6.14 -5.92
N LEU A 262 13.40 6.34 -7.24
CA LEU A 262 12.53 7.22 -8.02
C LEU A 262 11.08 6.69 -8.05
N SER A 263 10.89 5.40 -8.30
CA SER A 263 9.57 4.76 -8.25
C SER A 263 8.90 4.94 -6.89
N SER A 264 9.64 4.71 -5.80
CA SER A 264 9.13 4.88 -4.43
C SER A 264 8.71 6.32 -4.14
N ALA A 265 9.46 7.32 -4.60
CA ALA A 265 9.12 8.74 -4.44
C ALA A 265 7.85 9.10 -5.24
N LEU A 266 7.77 8.70 -6.50
CA LEU A 266 6.61 8.96 -7.38
C LEU A 266 5.33 8.27 -6.88
N ALA A 267 5.46 7.10 -6.28
CA ALA A 267 4.33 6.36 -5.71
C ALA A 267 3.58 7.13 -4.61
N GLN A 268 4.26 8.03 -3.90
CA GLN A 268 3.66 8.86 -2.86
C GLN A 268 2.85 10.03 -3.44
N GLU A 269 3.19 10.50 -4.64
CA GLU A 269 2.58 11.66 -5.32
C GLU A 269 1.46 11.27 -6.30
N SER A 270 0.85 10.09 -6.17
CA SER A 270 -0.21 9.57 -7.05
C SER A 270 0.23 9.19 -8.47
N GLY A 271 1.52 9.01 -8.70
CA GLY A 271 2.11 8.60 -9.99
C GLY A 271 2.22 7.08 -10.15
N ILE A 272 1.15 6.29 -9.90
CA ILE A 272 1.21 4.81 -9.87
C ILE A 272 1.74 4.24 -11.20
N ASP A 273 1.20 4.66 -12.34
CA ASP A 273 1.55 4.07 -13.63
C ASP A 273 3.02 4.32 -14.01
N ILE A 274 3.52 5.53 -13.75
CA ILE A 274 4.93 5.85 -14.00
C ILE A 274 5.85 5.14 -12.99
N SER A 275 5.39 4.93 -11.75
CA SER A 275 6.13 4.16 -10.76
C SER A 275 6.25 2.70 -11.17
N ILE A 276 5.18 2.09 -11.72
CA ILE A 276 5.21 0.73 -12.26
C ILE A 276 6.22 0.63 -13.41
N LEU A 277 6.28 1.62 -14.31
CA LEU A 277 7.26 1.64 -15.40
C LEU A 277 8.69 1.61 -14.86
N TYR A 278 9.03 2.51 -13.92
CA TYR A 278 10.39 2.58 -13.38
C TYR A 278 10.77 1.34 -12.56
N ILE A 279 9.83 0.78 -11.80
CA ILE A 279 10.12 -0.43 -11.01
C ILE A 279 10.29 -1.67 -11.88
N GLN A 280 9.56 -1.77 -13.01
CA GLN A 280 9.77 -2.83 -13.99
C GLN A 280 11.16 -2.72 -14.65
N LEU A 281 11.61 -1.51 -14.93
CA LEU A 281 12.98 -1.29 -15.44
C LEU A 281 14.04 -1.62 -14.38
N ALA A 282 13.78 -1.34 -13.10
CA ALA A 282 14.66 -1.77 -12.01
C ALA A 282 14.77 -3.30 -11.94
N LEU A 283 13.64 -4.01 -12.04
CA LEU A 283 13.59 -5.47 -12.06
C LEU A 283 14.21 -6.06 -13.35
N TYR A 284 14.12 -5.36 -14.49
CA TYR A 284 14.84 -5.75 -15.68
C TYR A 284 16.36 -5.72 -15.47
N LEU A 285 16.89 -4.68 -14.81
CA LEU A 285 18.31 -4.56 -14.50
C LEU A 285 18.76 -5.58 -13.45
N ARG A 286 17.95 -5.77 -12.39
CA ARG A 286 18.23 -6.67 -11.27
C ARG A 286 17.01 -7.56 -10.98
N PRO A 287 16.92 -8.76 -11.59
CA PRO A 287 15.77 -9.65 -11.45
C PRO A 287 15.53 -10.21 -10.03
N ASP A 288 16.56 -10.26 -9.21
CA ASP A 288 16.55 -10.74 -7.81
C ASP A 288 16.35 -9.60 -6.78
N PHE A 289 15.83 -8.46 -7.21
CA PHE A 289 15.60 -7.30 -6.36
C PHE A 289 14.27 -7.40 -5.60
N ASP A 290 14.25 -8.18 -4.52
CA ASP A 290 13.02 -8.49 -3.77
C ASP A 290 12.30 -7.23 -3.23
N VAL A 291 13.05 -6.21 -2.78
CA VAL A 291 12.47 -4.93 -2.31
C VAL A 291 11.72 -4.21 -3.44
N ALA A 292 12.28 -4.21 -4.65
CA ALA A 292 11.59 -3.66 -5.82
C ALA A 292 10.37 -4.50 -6.20
N ARG A 293 10.45 -5.82 -6.05
CA ARG A 293 9.35 -6.73 -6.32
C ARG A 293 8.17 -6.52 -5.35
N THR A 294 8.45 -6.34 -4.06
CA THR A 294 7.38 -6.03 -3.10
C THR A 294 6.75 -4.68 -3.37
N LEU A 295 7.55 -3.64 -3.72
CA LEU A 295 7.00 -2.35 -4.12
C LEU A 295 6.11 -2.45 -5.38
N LEU A 296 6.51 -3.25 -6.37
CA LEU A 296 5.67 -3.48 -7.56
C LEU A 296 4.33 -4.11 -7.18
N ALA A 297 4.34 -5.10 -6.28
CA ALA A 297 3.12 -5.74 -5.81
C ALA A 297 2.23 -4.75 -5.03
N ASP A 298 2.81 -3.91 -4.16
CA ASP A 298 2.08 -2.84 -3.45
C ASP A 298 1.44 -1.84 -4.44
N LEU A 299 2.15 -1.51 -5.53
CA LEU A 299 1.62 -0.63 -6.59
C LEU A 299 0.45 -1.29 -7.32
N TYR A 300 0.50 -2.59 -7.56
CA TYR A 300 -0.61 -3.34 -8.14
C TYR A 300 -1.82 -3.38 -7.19
N GLU A 301 -1.63 -3.58 -5.89
CA GLU A 301 -2.71 -3.49 -4.89
C GLU A 301 -3.39 -2.11 -4.89
N ARG A 302 -2.60 -1.05 -4.95
CA ARG A 302 -3.12 0.35 -5.00
C ARG A 302 -3.82 0.66 -6.33
N ALA A 303 -3.48 -0.06 -7.39
CA ALA A 303 -4.14 0.02 -8.69
C ALA A 303 -5.36 -0.92 -8.80
N ASP A 304 -5.72 -1.63 -7.71
CA ASP A 304 -6.75 -2.67 -7.62
C ASP A 304 -6.54 -3.86 -8.58
N ARG A 305 -5.25 -4.13 -8.90
CA ARG A 305 -4.79 -5.28 -9.72
C ARG A 305 -4.36 -6.42 -8.80
N LEU A 306 -5.31 -7.00 -8.08
CA LEU A 306 -5.02 -7.95 -6.99
C LEU A 306 -4.38 -9.25 -7.48
N GLU A 307 -4.77 -9.76 -8.65
CA GLU A 307 -4.19 -10.95 -9.26
C GLU A 307 -2.70 -10.74 -9.56
N ASP A 308 -2.35 -9.58 -10.12
CA ASP A 308 -0.96 -9.23 -10.43
C ASP A 308 -0.13 -9.06 -9.17
N ALA A 309 -0.72 -8.45 -8.13
CA ALA A 309 -0.09 -8.33 -6.81
C ALA A 309 0.22 -9.73 -6.24
N VAL A 310 -0.77 -10.64 -6.23
CA VAL A 310 -0.60 -12.02 -5.76
C VAL A 310 0.48 -12.75 -6.55
N ALA A 311 0.47 -12.63 -7.88
CA ALA A 311 1.49 -13.24 -8.74
C ALA A 311 2.89 -12.68 -8.45
N THR A 312 3.00 -11.36 -8.27
CA THR A 312 4.27 -10.66 -8.03
C THR A 312 4.86 -11.00 -6.65
N TYR A 313 4.05 -10.96 -5.59
CA TYR A 313 4.49 -11.45 -4.26
C TYR A 313 4.88 -12.92 -4.27
N GLY A 314 4.19 -13.74 -5.08
CA GLY A 314 4.44 -15.18 -5.20
C GLY A 314 5.85 -15.53 -5.70
N VAL A 315 6.53 -14.61 -6.38
CA VAL A 315 7.90 -14.79 -6.88
C VAL A 315 8.97 -14.50 -5.81
N VAL A 316 8.60 -13.83 -4.69
CA VAL A 316 9.55 -13.56 -3.59
C VAL A 316 10.08 -14.89 -3.03
N PRO A 317 11.39 -15.13 -3.06
CA PRO A 317 11.94 -16.43 -2.71
C PRO A 317 11.91 -16.68 -1.20
N ARG A 318 11.85 -17.95 -0.80
CA ARG A 318 11.67 -18.36 0.59
C ARG A 318 12.81 -17.94 1.53
N ASN A 319 14.01 -17.73 1.00
CA ASN A 319 15.16 -17.26 1.75
C ASN A 319 15.24 -15.72 1.85
N SER A 320 14.34 -15.00 1.21
CA SER A 320 14.24 -13.55 1.34
C SER A 320 13.69 -13.18 2.73
N PRO A 321 14.25 -12.16 3.39
CA PRO A 321 13.66 -11.61 4.61
C PRO A 321 12.20 -11.12 4.41
N LEU A 322 11.83 -10.77 3.17
CA LEU A 322 10.50 -10.27 2.83
C LEU A 322 9.48 -11.39 2.53
N TYR A 323 9.92 -12.66 2.53
CA TYR A 323 9.06 -13.79 2.15
C TYR A 323 7.79 -13.89 3.01
N GLU A 324 7.95 -13.82 4.32
CA GLU A 324 6.83 -13.95 5.25
C GLU A 324 5.78 -12.85 5.01
N ASN A 325 6.22 -11.60 4.92
CA ASN A 325 5.34 -10.48 4.63
C ASN A 325 4.65 -10.63 3.25
N ALA A 326 5.38 -11.03 2.22
CA ALA A 326 4.81 -11.30 0.91
C ALA A 326 3.71 -12.38 0.96
N GLN A 327 3.90 -13.46 1.76
CA GLN A 327 2.89 -14.50 1.92
C GLN A 327 1.65 -14.01 2.68
N ILE A 328 1.82 -13.13 3.64
CA ILE A 328 0.70 -12.47 4.36
C ILE A 328 -0.10 -11.60 3.37
N GLN A 329 0.58 -10.76 2.58
CA GLN A 329 -0.09 -9.90 1.60
C GLN A 329 -0.85 -10.71 0.53
N ILE A 330 -0.28 -11.85 0.07
CA ILE A 330 -1.03 -12.77 -0.80
C ILE A 330 -2.33 -13.23 -0.13
N ALA A 331 -2.29 -13.58 1.15
CA ALA A 331 -3.49 -14.05 1.85
C ALA A 331 -4.54 -12.94 2.00
N VAL A 332 -4.12 -11.71 2.31
CA VAL A 332 -5.00 -10.54 2.39
C VAL A 332 -5.62 -10.23 1.03
N ASN A 333 -4.83 -10.27 -0.05
CA ASN A 333 -5.36 -10.04 -1.40
C ASN A 333 -6.32 -11.15 -1.84
N LEU A 334 -6.06 -12.41 -1.49
CA LEU A 334 -7.00 -13.51 -1.75
C LEU A 334 -8.34 -13.28 -1.03
N ASP A 335 -8.33 -12.75 0.19
CA ASP A 335 -9.55 -12.38 0.90
C ASP A 335 -10.31 -11.24 0.20
N ARG A 336 -9.60 -10.18 -0.23
CA ARG A 336 -10.17 -9.07 -1.03
C ARG A 336 -10.77 -9.54 -2.37
N MET A 337 -10.20 -10.60 -2.96
CA MET A 337 -10.70 -11.26 -4.18
C MET A 337 -11.86 -12.24 -3.91
N ASP A 338 -12.48 -12.18 -2.74
CA ASP A 338 -13.52 -13.11 -2.27
C ASP A 338 -13.10 -14.60 -2.28
N ARG A 339 -11.81 -14.84 -1.96
CA ARG A 339 -11.23 -16.18 -1.80
C ARG A 339 -10.70 -16.39 -0.36
N PRO A 340 -11.51 -16.13 0.69
CA PRO A 340 -11.03 -16.17 2.08
C PRO A 340 -10.51 -17.52 2.50
N LYS A 341 -11.06 -18.62 1.97
CA LYS A 341 -10.61 -19.99 2.29
C LYS A 341 -9.15 -20.22 1.89
N ASP A 342 -8.75 -19.68 0.75
CA ASP A 342 -7.37 -19.80 0.25
C ASP A 342 -6.42 -18.95 1.11
N GLY A 343 -6.83 -17.73 1.45
CA GLY A 343 -6.09 -16.83 2.35
C GLY A 343 -5.88 -17.44 3.74
N VAL A 344 -6.95 -17.91 4.36
CA VAL A 344 -6.92 -18.58 5.67
C VAL A 344 -6.02 -19.83 5.64
N ALA A 345 -6.12 -20.66 4.60
CA ALA A 345 -5.29 -21.87 4.47
C ALA A 345 -3.79 -21.50 4.36
N ARG A 346 -3.48 -20.43 3.61
CA ARG A 346 -2.11 -19.92 3.46
C ARG A 346 -1.56 -19.41 4.80
N LEU A 347 -2.29 -18.57 5.54
CA LEU A 347 -1.84 -18.06 6.83
C LEU A 347 -1.66 -19.16 7.88
N LYS A 348 -2.55 -20.16 7.92
CA LYS A 348 -2.39 -21.34 8.77
C LYS A 348 -1.12 -22.16 8.43
N ALA A 349 -0.77 -22.24 7.15
CA ALA A 349 0.47 -22.88 6.73
C ALA A 349 1.69 -22.04 7.11
N LEU A 350 1.59 -20.72 6.95
CA LEU A 350 2.66 -19.78 7.29
C LEU A 350 2.95 -19.78 8.80
N ALA A 351 1.91 -19.71 9.65
CA ALA A 351 2.06 -19.78 11.11
C ALA A 351 2.77 -21.08 11.58
N ARG A 352 2.53 -22.20 10.88
CA ARG A 352 3.28 -23.44 11.16
C ARG A 352 4.73 -23.40 10.69
N ALA A 353 5.01 -22.68 9.59
CA ALA A 353 6.37 -22.55 9.05
C ALA A 353 7.21 -21.55 9.85
N PHE A 354 6.58 -20.54 10.45
CA PHE A 354 7.20 -19.49 11.26
C PHE A 354 6.57 -19.44 12.65
N PRO A 355 6.81 -20.46 13.51
CA PRO A 355 6.09 -20.60 14.78
C PRO A 355 6.46 -19.55 15.83
N ALA A 356 7.50 -18.76 15.59
CA ALA A 356 7.92 -17.66 16.46
C ALA A 356 7.39 -16.29 16.01
N SER A 357 6.72 -16.21 14.85
CA SER A 357 6.16 -14.97 14.31
C SER A 357 4.70 -14.78 14.73
N LEU A 358 4.37 -13.55 15.12
CA LEU A 358 3.02 -13.13 15.49
C LEU A 358 2.18 -12.77 14.26
N GLU A 359 2.84 -12.27 13.22
CA GLU A 359 2.25 -11.65 12.05
C GLU A 359 1.25 -12.57 11.33
N PRO A 360 1.56 -13.87 11.06
CA PRO A 360 0.59 -14.77 10.42
C PRO A 360 -0.67 -15.03 11.26
N LEU A 361 -0.52 -15.10 12.60
CA LEU A 361 -1.65 -15.33 13.50
C LEU A 361 -2.53 -14.08 13.59
N THR A 362 -1.91 -12.90 13.65
CA THR A 362 -2.61 -11.62 13.68
C THR A 362 -3.37 -11.40 12.37
N ALA A 363 -2.71 -11.58 11.22
CA ALA A 363 -3.36 -11.45 9.92
C ALA A 363 -4.51 -12.46 9.72
N LEU A 364 -4.37 -13.69 10.24
CA LEU A 364 -5.45 -14.67 10.23
C LEU A 364 -6.63 -14.21 11.08
N GLY A 365 -6.37 -13.67 12.26
CA GLY A 365 -7.39 -13.06 13.11
C GLY A 365 -8.11 -11.90 12.41
N ASP A 366 -7.36 -11.04 11.71
CA ASP A 366 -7.91 -9.89 10.99
C ASP A 366 -8.85 -10.31 9.85
N ILE A 367 -8.47 -11.29 9.03
CA ILE A 367 -9.33 -11.85 7.98
C ILE A 367 -10.60 -12.45 8.58
N LEU A 368 -10.48 -13.27 9.63
CA LEU A 368 -11.62 -13.91 10.27
C LEU A 368 -12.56 -12.87 10.90
N ARG A 369 -12.01 -11.83 11.54
CA ARG A 369 -12.79 -10.73 12.11
C ARG A 369 -13.51 -9.93 11.04
N GLY A 370 -12.85 -9.61 9.92
CA GLY A 370 -13.46 -8.93 8.78
C GLY A 370 -14.57 -9.75 8.12
N ARG A 371 -14.56 -11.08 8.29
CA ARG A 371 -15.62 -12.01 7.85
C ARG A 371 -16.61 -12.36 8.97
N GLU A 372 -16.59 -11.61 10.08
CA GLU A 372 -17.47 -11.75 11.24
C GLU A 372 -17.39 -13.12 11.98
N ASP A 373 -16.38 -13.93 11.66
CA ASP A 373 -16.08 -15.14 12.45
C ASP A 373 -15.30 -14.76 13.71
N TYR A 374 -15.99 -14.03 14.59
CA TYR A 374 -15.39 -13.44 15.81
C TYR A 374 -14.86 -14.50 16.76
N GLU A 375 -15.49 -15.69 16.84
CA GLU A 375 -15.01 -16.78 17.69
C GLU A 375 -13.66 -17.30 17.19
N ALA A 376 -13.57 -17.64 15.91
CA ALA A 376 -12.31 -18.10 15.32
C ALA A 376 -11.23 -17.01 15.38
N ALA A 377 -11.58 -15.73 15.12
CA ALA A 377 -10.66 -14.61 15.23
C ALA A 377 -10.08 -14.47 16.65
N SER A 378 -10.93 -14.54 17.67
CA SER A 378 -10.52 -14.43 19.08
C SER A 378 -9.55 -15.53 19.50
N ILE A 379 -9.72 -16.74 18.94
CA ILE A 379 -8.81 -17.87 19.16
C ILE A 379 -7.43 -17.57 18.57
N GLU A 380 -7.36 -17.06 17.33
CA GLU A 380 -6.08 -16.77 16.69
C GLU A 380 -5.34 -15.61 17.37
N TYR A 381 -6.05 -14.54 17.75
CA TYR A 381 -5.46 -13.48 18.57
C TYR A 381 -4.98 -13.99 19.94
N SER A 382 -5.70 -14.92 20.56
CA SER A 382 -5.27 -15.52 21.84
C SER A 382 -3.96 -16.32 21.68
N LYS A 383 -3.77 -17.01 20.55
CA LYS A 383 -2.50 -17.68 20.23
C LYS A 383 -1.39 -16.64 20.03
N ALA A 384 -1.67 -15.55 19.30
CA ALA A 384 -0.71 -14.47 19.11
C ALA A 384 -0.30 -13.82 20.45
N ILE A 385 -1.25 -13.55 21.33
CA ILE A 385 -0.99 -13.02 22.67
C ILE A 385 -0.14 -13.99 23.51
N THR A 386 -0.46 -15.29 23.47
CA THR A 386 0.32 -16.31 24.19
C THR A 386 1.76 -16.37 23.67
N LEU A 387 1.94 -16.27 22.36
CA LEU A 387 3.26 -16.26 21.72
C LEU A 387 4.05 -14.97 22.06
N ALA A 388 3.36 -13.83 22.12
CA ALA A 388 3.95 -12.53 22.47
C ALA A 388 4.51 -12.50 23.91
N GLY A 389 3.94 -13.29 24.81
CA GLY A 389 4.32 -13.31 26.24
C GLY A 389 3.83 -12.09 26.99
N GLU A 390 4.75 -11.34 27.63
CA GLU A 390 4.36 -10.18 28.43
C GLU A 390 3.80 -9.04 27.57
N PRO A 391 2.69 -8.40 28.03
CA PRO A 391 2.10 -7.27 27.35
C PRO A 391 3.08 -6.10 27.15
N SER A 392 3.13 -5.56 25.96
CA SER A 392 4.05 -4.46 25.60
C SER A 392 3.35 -3.44 24.68
N PRO A 393 3.91 -2.23 24.53
CA PRO A 393 3.40 -1.24 23.58
C PRO A 393 3.29 -1.74 22.14
N ARG A 394 3.94 -2.84 21.76
CA ARG A 394 3.88 -3.42 20.41
C ARG A 394 2.67 -4.35 20.22
N THR A 395 2.04 -4.80 21.29
CA THR A 395 0.95 -5.80 21.25
C THR A 395 -0.44 -5.22 21.49
N TRP A 396 -0.56 -3.90 21.68
CA TRP A 396 -1.85 -3.28 21.96
C TRP A 396 -2.91 -3.54 20.89
N THR A 397 -2.51 -3.58 19.61
CA THR A 397 -3.42 -3.84 18.49
C THR A 397 -4.06 -5.21 18.57
N ILE A 398 -3.33 -6.22 19.06
CA ILE A 398 -3.84 -7.59 19.19
C ILE A 398 -4.88 -7.67 20.32
N TYR A 399 -4.61 -7.01 21.46
CA TYR A 399 -5.59 -6.90 22.55
C TYR A 399 -6.81 -6.11 22.12
N TYR A 400 -6.63 -5.00 21.40
CA TYR A 400 -7.73 -4.21 20.86
C TYR A 400 -8.61 -5.03 19.91
N ALA A 401 -8.01 -5.74 18.95
CA ALA A 401 -8.73 -6.56 17.99
C ALA A 401 -9.46 -7.74 18.66
N ARG A 402 -8.83 -8.42 19.66
CA ARG A 402 -9.48 -9.47 20.42
C ARG A 402 -10.61 -8.91 21.29
N GLY A 403 -10.41 -7.76 21.90
CA GLY A 403 -11.44 -7.07 22.68
C GLY A 403 -12.69 -6.75 21.85
N MET A 404 -12.52 -6.28 20.61
CA MET A 404 -13.62 -6.09 19.65
C MET A 404 -14.37 -7.41 19.36
N CYS A 405 -13.63 -8.50 19.09
CA CYS A 405 -14.26 -9.80 18.85
C CYS A 405 -15.05 -10.29 20.07
N LEU A 406 -14.50 -10.16 21.27
CA LEU A 406 -15.15 -10.57 22.53
C LEU A 406 -16.41 -9.74 22.82
N GLU A 407 -16.39 -8.45 22.50
CA GLU A 407 -17.58 -7.58 22.61
C GLU A 407 -18.68 -8.05 21.66
N ARG A 408 -18.38 -8.30 20.40
CA ARG A 408 -19.34 -8.85 19.43
C ARG A 408 -19.90 -10.21 19.86
N LEU A 409 -19.09 -11.02 20.52
CA LEU A 409 -19.52 -12.31 21.11
C LEU A 409 -20.29 -12.16 22.43
N LYS A 410 -20.56 -10.92 22.89
CA LYS A 410 -21.23 -10.61 24.18
C LYS A 410 -20.47 -11.10 25.42
N ARG A 411 -19.14 -11.28 25.30
CA ARG A 411 -18.22 -11.67 26.38
C ARG A 411 -17.60 -10.42 27.01
N TRP A 412 -18.43 -9.53 27.51
CA TRP A 412 -18.04 -8.17 27.90
C TRP A 412 -16.92 -8.12 28.95
N ASP A 413 -17.01 -8.92 30.01
CA ASP A 413 -16.00 -8.91 31.09
C ASP A 413 -14.58 -9.20 30.58
N GLU A 414 -14.46 -9.98 29.51
CA GLU A 414 -13.17 -10.29 28.87
C GLU A 414 -12.79 -9.18 27.88
N ALA A 415 -13.75 -8.68 27.12
CA ALA A 415 -13.56 -7.59 26.18
C ALA A 415 -13.05 -6.32 26.88
N GLU A 416 -13.69 -5.94 27.98
CA GLU A 416 -13.31 -4.74 28.76
C GLU A 416 -11.87 -4.83 29.31
N LYS A 417 -11.45 -6.02 29.76
CA LYS A 417 -10.06 -6.24 30.23
C LYS A 417 -9.06 -6.02 29.10
N ASP A 418 -9.34 -6.57 27.93
CA ASP A 418 -8.48 -6.43 26.76
C ASP A 418 -8.43 -4.99 26.27
N LEU A 419 -9.58 -4.31 26.18
CA LEU A 419 -9.67 -2.93 25.74
C LEU A 419 -8.96 -1.97 26.71
N LYS A 420 -9.12 -2.16 28.02
CA LYS A 420 -8.39 -1.38 29.06
C LYS A 420 -6.88 -1.61 28.96
N LEU A 421 -6.46 -2.85 28.71
CA LEU A 421 -5.05 -3.15 28.53
C LEU A 421 -4.50 -2.53 27.25
N ALA A 422 -5.24 -2.64 26.14
CA ALA A 422 -4.90 -1.98 24.89
C ALA A 422 -4.79 -0.46 25.06
N LEU A 423 -5.70 0.17 25.79
CA LEU A 423 -5.66 1.60 26.10
C LEU A 423 -4.38 2.00 26.83
N LYS A 424 -4.02 1.24 27.87
CA LYS A 424 -2.78 1.47 28.62
C LYS A 424 -1.52 1.29 27.76
N LEU A 425 -1.48 0.23 26.95
CA LEU A 425 -0.30 -0.11 26.12
C LEU A 425 -0.14 0.85 24.95
N SER A 426 -1.23 1.38 24.41
CA SER A 426 -1.24 2.29 23.27
C SER A 426 -0.98 3.76 23.64
N ASN A 427 -0.78 4.06 24.92
CA ASN A 427 -0.71 5.41 25.44
C ASN A 427 -1.94 6.25 25.03
N GLU A 428 -3.12 5.67 25.28
CA GLU A 428 -4.44 6.29 25.04
C GLU A 428 -4.66 6.63 23.54
N HIS A 429 -4.42 5.67 22.67
CA HIS A 429 -4.65 5.83 21.23
C HIS A 429 -6.13 6.18 20.95
N PRO A 430 -6.44 7.17 20.08
CA PRO A 430 -7.81 7.67 19.88
C PRO A 430 -8.82 6.59 19.50
N LEU A 431 -8.44 5.59 18.67
CA LEU A 431 -9.34 4.49 18.32
C LEU A 431 -9.73 3.64 19.53
N VAL A 432 -8.81 3.40 20.47
CA VAL A 432 -9.09 2.59 21.66
C VAL A 432 -9.93 3.39 22.66
N LEU A 433 -9.60 4.69 22.84
CA LEU A 433 -10.43 5.61 23.63
C LEU A 433 -11.86 5.63 23.13
N ASN A 434 -12.03 5.84 21.82
CA ASN A 434 -13.35 5.89 21.20
C ASN A 434 -14.12 4.58 21.36
N TYR A 435 -13.51 3.45 21.03
CA TYR A 435 -14.20 2.15 21.06
C TYR A 435 -14.62 1.75 22.47
N LEU A 436 -13.73 1.88 23.45
CA LEU A 436 -14.06 1.54 24.85
C LEU A 436 -15.10 2.51 25.41
N GLY A 437 -14.96 3.82 25.18
CA GLY A 437 -15.92 4.81 25.61
C GLY A 437 -17.30 4.59 24.99
N TYR A 438 -17.37 4.37 23.68
CA TYR A 438 -18.60 4.06 22.96
C TYR A 438 -19.27 2.78 23.50
N SER A 439 -18.50 1.71 23.73
CA SER A 439 -19.03 0.47 24.28
C SER A 439 -19.62 0.65 25.68
N TRP A 440 -19.03 1.50 26.52
CA TRP A 440 -19.61 1.85 27.83
C TRP A 440 -20.89 2.66 27.69
N ILE A 441 -20.97 3.63 26.81
CA ILE A 441 -22.18 4.39 26.51
C ILE A 441 -23.33 3.45 26.12
N GLU A 442 -23.05 2.51 25.20
CA GLU A 442 -24.07 1.55 24.76
C GLU A 442 -24.57 0.64 25.88
N GLN A 443 -23.76 0.36 26.88
CA GLN A 443 -24.09 -0.48 28.00
C GLN A 443 -24.64 0.31 29.21
N GLY A 444 -24.69 1.65 29.14
CA GLY A 444 -25.08 2.50 30.26
C GLY A 444 -24.11 2.45 31.45
N ALA A 445 -22.83 2.09 31.20
CA ALA A 445 -21.80 1.92 32.21
C ALA A 445 -20.76 3.05 32.17
N ASN A 446 -20.21 3.45 33.31
CA ASN A 446 -19.10 4.42 33.41
C ASN A 446 -19.29 5.69 32.57
N LEU A 447 -20.52 6.22 32.49
CA LEU A 447 -20.93 7.25 31.53
C LEU A 447 -20.05 8.51 31.53
N ASP A 448 -19.66 9.01 32.72
CA ASP A 448 -18.80 10.20 32.83
C ASP A 448 -17.39 9.94 32.27
N GLU A 449 -16.82 8.78 32.59
CA GLU A 449 -15.50 8.38 32.07
C GLU A 449 -15.56 8.11 30.55
N ALA A 450 -16.63 7.45 30.09
CA ALA A 450 -16.89 7.19 28.68
C ALA A 450 -16.94 8.48 27.86
N MET A 451 -17.70 9.48 28.33
CA MET A 451 -17.79 10.80 27.71
C MET A 451 -16.42 11.49 27.64
N ALA A 452 -15.66 11.46 28.75
CA ALA A 452 -14.33 12.05 28.78
C ALA A 452 -13.37 11.37 27.80
N MET A 453 -13.46 10.06 27.64
CA MET A 453 -12.65 9.30 26.70
C MET A 453 -12.98 9.60 25.24
N ILE A 454 -14.29 9.64 24.90
CA ILE A 454 -14.71 9.95 23.53
C ILE A 454 -14.36 11.40 23.20
N GLN A 455 -14.60 12.35 24.12
CA GLN A 455 -14.18 13.74 23.93
C GLN A 455 -12.67 13.85 23.67
N LYS A 456 -11.85 13.15 24.47
CA LYS A 456 -10.38 13.11 24.26
C LYS A 456 -10.00 12.51 22.90
N ALA A 457 -10.74 11.50 22.44
CA ALA A 457 -10.52 10.92 21.10
C ALA A 457 -10.79 11.95 19.98
N VAL A 458 -11.88 12.73 20.12
CA VAL A 458 -12.19 13.85 19.19
C VAL A 458 -11.11 14.92 19.25
N ASP A 459 -10.64 15.31 20.44
CA ASP A 459 -9.58 16.31 20.60
C ASP A 459 -8.27 15.88 19.89
N LEU A 460 -7.97 14.58 19.89
CA LEU A 460 -6.80 13.99 19.23
C LEU A 460 -6.99 13.80 17.72
N ARG A 461 -8.24 13.60 17.27
CA ARG A 461 -8.61 13.39 15.85
C ARG A 461 -9.91 14.13 15.49
N PRO A 462 -9.87 15.46 15.42
CA PRO A 462 -11.07 16.28 15.20
C PRO A 462 -11.67 16.17 13.78
N ASP A 463 -10.92 15.60 12.85
CA ASP A 463 -11.33 15.41 11.45
C ASP A 463 -11.69 13.93 11.14
N ASP A 464 -11.80 13.08 12.15
CA ASP A 464 -12.27 11.70 12.00
C ASP A 464 -13.78 11.65 12.26
N GLY A 465 -14.58 11.56 11.17
CA GLY A 465 -16.03 11.60 11.24
C GLY A 465 -16.66 10.51 12.10
N PHE A 466 -16.06 9.31 12.15
CA PHE A 466 -16.53 8.19 12.98
C PHE A 466 -16.32 8.45 14.48
N ILE A 467 -15.20 9.09 14.83
CA ILE A 467 -14.94 9.48 16.23
C ILE A 467 -15.86 10.64 16.64
N VAL A 468 -16.09 11.60 15.76
CA VAL A 468 -17.02 12.71 16.00
C VAL A 468 -18.47 12.23 16.11
N ASP A 469 -18.88 11.26 15.28
CA ASP A 469 -20.19 10.59 15.38
C ASP A 469 -20.38 9.93 16.75
N SER A 470 -19.37 9.20 17.22
CA SER A 470 -19.43 8.56 18.54
C SER A 470 -19.68 9.56 19.68
N LEU A 471 -19.11 10.78 19.60
CA LEU A 471 -19.40 11.84 20.57
C LEU A 471 -20.83 12.35 20.45
N GLY A 472 -21.29 12.58 19.23
CA GLY A 472 -22.67 12.98 18.97
C GLY A 472 -23.67 11.95 19.45
N TRP A 473 -23.43 10.67 19.17
CA TRP A 473 -24.25 9.57 19.63
C TRP A 473 -24.24 9.42 21.17
N ALA A 474 -23.08 9.58 21.81
CA ALA A 474 -22.99 9.59 23.27
C ALA A 474 -23.86 10.71 23.90
N HIS A 475 -23.85 11.92 23.35
CA HIS A 475 -24.75 12.98 23.74
C HIS A 475 -26.23 12.60 23.54
N TYR A 476 -26.55 11.98 22.39
CA TYR A 476 -27.90 11.50 22.12
C TYR A 476 -28.38 10.49 23.18
N ARG A 477 -27.57 9.48 23.51
CA ARG A 477 -27.87 8.45 24.50
C ARG A 477 -28.05 9.02 25.92
N LEU A 478 -27.34 10.12 26.22
CA LEU A 478 -27.49 10.85 27.51
C LEU A 478 -28.63 11.87 27.51
N GLY A 479 -29.39 12.00 26.43
CA GLY A 479 -30.52 12.93 26.32
C GLY A 479 -30.12 14.38 26.01
N ASN A 480 -28.87 14.66 25.71
CA ASN A 480 -28.35 15.99 25.36
C ASN A 480 -28.52 16.24 23.85
N PHE A 481 -29.76 16.28 23.36
CA PHE A 481 -30.09 16.23 21.94
C PHE A 481 -29.55 17.41 21.11
N GLU A 482 -29.51 18.62 21.68
CA GLU A 482 -28.95 19.79 21.00
C GLU A 482 -27.43 19.65 20.77
N ALA A 483 -26.70 19.13 21.76
CA ALA A 483 -25.29 18.84 21.63
C ALA A 483 -25.06 17.69 20.62
N ALA A 484 -25.91 16.67 20.65
CA ALA A 484 -25.88 15.57 19.69
C ALA A 484 -25.99 16.08 18.26
N VAL A 485 -26.98 16.96 17.98
CA VAL A 485 -27.13 17.57 16.64
C VAL A 485 -25.86 18.27 16.22
N THR A 486 -25.25 19.09 17.10
CA THR A 486 -24.03 19.85 16.74
C THR A 486 -22.87 18.94 16.31
N HIS A 487 -22.65 17.84 17.04
CA HIS A 487 -21.55 16.93 16.72
C HIS A 487 -21.89 16.03 15.52
N LEU A 488 -23.15 15.59 15.39
CA LEU A 488 -23.56 14.73 14.27
C LEU A 488 -23.64 15.51 12.95
N GLU A 489 -24.04 16.80 12.95
CA GLU A 489 -23.89 17.66 11.76
C GLU A 489 -22.43 17.72 11.31
N ARG A 490 -21.47 17.86 12.26
CA ARG A 490 -20.04 17.85 11.93
C ARG A 490 -19.57 16.47 11.43
N ALA A 491 -20.07 15.37 12.00
CA ALA A 491 -19.76 14.02 11.55
C ALA A 491 -20.21 13.78 10.10
N VAL A 492 -21.43 14.20 9.73
CA VAL A 492 -21.94 14.13 8.36
C VAL A 492 -21.12 15.01 7.40
N GLU A 493 -20.66 16.20 7.81
CA GLU A 493 -19.75 17.02 6.99
C GLU A 493 -18.44 16.28 6.67
N LEU A 494 -17.92 15.50 7.62
CA LEU A 494 -16.67 14.75 7.48
C LEU A 494 -16.85 13.44 6.71
N GLN A 495 -18.00 12.76 6.89
CA GLN A 495 -18.33 11.47 6.30
C GLN A 495 -19.78 11.48 5.74
N PRO A 496 -20.05 12.22 4.66
CA PRO A 496 -21.40 12.37 4.13
C PRO A 496 -22.00 11.09 3.53
N GLU A 497 -21.14 10.14 3.15
CA GLU A 497 -21.54 8.89 2.49
C GLU A 497 -21.73 7.72 3.47
N ASP A 498 -21.66 7.94 4.80
CA ASP A 498 -21.88 6.87 5.78
C ASP A 498 -23.36 6.81 6.19
N PRO A 499 -24.06 5.66 5.98
CA PRO A 499 -25.48 5.53 6.28
C PRO A 499 -25.78 5.59 7.79
N THR A 500 -24.87 5.11 8.63
CA THR A 500 -25.07 5.09 10.10
C THR A 500 -25.00 6.50 10.68
N ILE A 501 -24.02 7.29 10.23
CA ILE A 501 -23.85 8.68 10.68
C ILE A 501 -25.06 9.53 10.26
N ASN A 502 -25.57 9.34 9.03
CA ASN A 502 -26.78 10.02 8.57
C ASN A 502 -28.03 9.58 9.36
N ASP A 503 -28.15 8.29 9.70
CA ASP A 503 -29.24 7.79 10.56
C ASP A 503 -29.19 8.42 11.95
N HIS A 504 -28.02 8.45 12.59
CA HIS A 504 -27.81 9.08 13.89
C HIS A 504 -28.21 10.57 13.89
N LEU A 505 -27.83 11.32 12.85
CA LEU A 505 -28.22 12.71 12.71
C LEU A 505 -29.75 12.85 12.54
N GLY A 506 -30.37 11.97 11.77
CA GLY A 506 -31.81 11.90 11.64
C GLY A 506 -32.52 11.70 12.97
N ASP A 507 -32.01 10.78 13.78
CA ASP A 507 -32.53 10.51 15.14
C ASP A 507 -32.40 11.75 16.05
N ALA A 508 -31.25 12.43 16.01
CA ALA A 508 -31.02 13.64 16.79
C ALA A 508 -31.95 14.80 16.36
N PHE A 509 -32.10 15.03 15.05
CA PHE A 509 -33.03 16.02 14.52
C PHE A 509 -34.46 15.74 14.94
N TRP A 510 -34.90 14.47 14.94
CA TRP A 510 -36.25 14.12 15.38
C TRP A 510 -36.49 14.50 16.86
N ARG A 511 -35.50 14.27 17.73
CA ARG A 511 -35.59 14.57 19.16
C ARG A 511 -35.68 16.07 19.46
N VAL A 512 -35.01 16.91 18.69
CA VAL A 512 -35.07 18.38 18.80
C VAL A 512 -36.26 18.99 18.05
N GLY A 513 -37.15 18.16 17.44
CA GLY A 513 -38.36 18.62 16.74
C GLY A 513 -38.14 19.01 15.27
N ARG A 514 -36.94 18.90 14.74
CA ARG A 514 -36.57 19.15 13.30
C ARG A 514 -36.98 17.95 12.44
N LYS A 515 -38.28 17.65 12.39
CA LYS A 515 -38.80 16.39 11.81
C LYS A 515 -38.65 16.29 10.28
N ILE A 516 -38.59 17.41 9.59
CA ILE A 516 -38.40 17.43 8.12
C ILE A 516 -36.95 17.04 7.82
N GLU A 517 -36.01 17.66 8.51
CA GLU A 517 -34.58 17.36 8.37
C GLU A 517 -34.28 15.91 8.80
N ALA A 518 -34.92 15.42 9.87
CA ALA A 518 -34.78 14.04 10.28
C ALA A 518 -35.17 13.05 9.17
N ARG A 519 -36.34 13.28 8.54
CA ARG A 519 -36.79 12.44 7.44
C ARG A 519 -35.87 12.52 6.21
N PHE A 520 -35.30 13.70 5.96
CA PHE A 520 -34.33 13.86 4.88
C PHE A 520 -33.07 13.03 5.14
N GLN A 521 -32.52 13.07 6.35
CA GLN A 521 -31.32 12.30 6.70
C GLN A 521 -31.57 10.78 6.66
N TRP A 522 -32.72 10.32 7.15
CA TRP A 522 -33.09 8.89 7.05
C TRP A 522 -33.29 8.43 5.60
N LEU A 523 -33.89 9.24 4.74
CA LEU A 523 -34.00 8.92 3.31
C LEU A 523 -32.63 8.87 2.66
N HIS A 524 -31.77 9.83 2.97
CA HIS A 524 -30.40 9.85 2.47
C HIS A 524 -29.60 8.62 2.92
N ALA A 525 -29.71 8.25 4.20
CA ALA A 525 -29.09 7.03 4.72
C ALA A 525 -29.54 5.76 3.97
N LEU A 526 -30.82 5.68 3.53
CA LEU A 526 -31.30 4.55 2.71
C LEU A 526 -30.71 4.56 1.29
N GLU A 527 -30.47 5.74 0.71
CA GLU A 527 -29.86 5.87 -0.62
C GLU A 527 -28.36 5.45 -0.63
N LEU A 528 -27.73 5.40 0.55
CA LEU A 528 -26.33 4.99 0.75
C LEU A 528 -26.14 3.47 0.89
N ASP A 529 -27.15 2.67 0.54
CA ASP A 529 -27.10 1.19 0.55
C ASP A 529 -26.70 0.59 1.91
N PRO A 530 -27.43 0.93 3.01
CA PRO A 530 -27.13 0.44 4.35
C PRO A 530 -27.33 -1.08 4.46
N GLU A 531 -26.70 -1.70 5.47
CA GLU A 531 -26.97 -3.09 5.82
C GLU A 531 -28.46 -3.34 6.08
N ALA A 532 -28.93 -4.56 5.81
CA ALA A 532 -30.35 -4.91 5.80
C ALA A 532 -31.08 -4.56 7.11
N ASP A 533 -30.42 -4.76 8.25
CA ASP A 533 -31.00 -4.48 9.58
C ASP A 533 -31.14 -2.97 9.80
N LEU A 534 -30.15 -2.17 9.40
CA LEU A 534 -30.21 -0.71 9.47
C LEU A 534 -31.26 -0.17 8.50
N ALA A 535 -31.33 -0.69 7.28
CA ALA A 535 -32.34 -0.32 6.30
C ALA A 535 -33.76 -0.54 6.84
N ALA A 536 -34.03 -1.70 7.46
CA ALA A 536 -35.32 -2.01 8.07
C ALA A 536 -35.67 -1.05 9.22
N ALA A 537 -34.69 -0.74 10.09
CA ALA A 537 -34.89 0.20 11.19
C ALA A 537 -35.20 1.62 10.69
N ILE A 538 -34.48 2.08 9.66
CA ILE A 538 -34.73 3.40 9.04
C ILE A 538 -36.11 3.46 8.39
N GLN A 539 -36.55 2.41 7.71
CA GLN A 539 -37.91 2.34 7.12
C GLN A 539 -39.00 2.46 8.19
N GLU A 540 -38.85 1.77 9.34
CA GLU A 540 -39.76 1.89 10.45
C GLU A 540 -39.82 3.34 11.00
N LYS A 541 -38.64 4.00 11.14
CA LYS A 541 -38.53 5.40 11.55
C LYS A 541 -39.23 6.35 10.59
N LEU A 542 -39.14 6.10 9.29
CA LEU A 542 -39.81 6.89 8.26
C LEU A 542 -41.35 6.75 8.30
N GLU A 543 -41.87 5.58 8.63
CA GLU A 543 -43.32 5.31 8.73
C GLU A 543 -43.93 5.88 10.01
N SER A 544 -43.33 5.57 11.15
CA SER A 544 -43.93 5.85 12.48
C SER A 544 -43.22 6.97 13.26
N GLY A 545 -42.07 7.41 12.85
CA GLY A 545 -41.17 8.27 13.62
C GLY A 545 -40.51 7.52 14.77
N LEU A 546 -39.70 8.23 15.53
CA LEU A 546 -39.17 7.67 16.78
C LEU A 546 -40.25 7.66 17.88
N GLY A 547 -40.35 6.57 18.60
CA GLY A 547 -41.17 6.44 19.80
C GLY A 547 -40.84 7.49 20.87
N PRO A 548 -41.55 7.48 22.03
CA PRO A 548 -41.22 8.38 23.12
C PRO A 548 -39.75 8.28 23.50
N THR A 549 -39.19 9.40 24.00
CA THR A 549 -37.81 9.44 24.44
C THR A 549 -37.59 8.33 25.48
N PRO A 550 -36.61 7.41 25.28
CA PRO A 550 -36.25 6.51 26.37
C PRO A 550 -35.90 7.35 27.59
N GLU A 551 -36.38 6.95 28.78
CA GLU A 551 -35.86 7.59 29.98
C GLU A 551 -34.34 7.45 29.97
N PRO A 552 -33.57 8.53 30.23
CA PRO A 552 -32.13 8.42 30.27
C PRO A 552 -31.78 7.29 31.24
N ASP A 553 -30.97 6.34 30.79
CA ASP A 553 -30.47 5.23 31.62
C ASP A 553 -29.65 5.79 32.79
N ARG A 554 -30.32 6.43 33.72
CA ARG A 554 -29.81 6.71 35.06
C ARG A 554 -29.91 5.41 35.85
N ALA A 555 -29.22 4.39 35.34
CA ALA A 555 -29.12 3.12 36.00
C ALA A 555 -28.36 3.28 37.31
N ALA A 556 -29.08 3.08 38.39
CA ALA A 556 -28.66 2.43 39.64
C ALA A 556 -27.18 2.62 40.01
N GLY A 557 -26.82 3.84 40.35
CA GLY A 557 -25.71 4.03 41.27
C GLY A 557 -26.22 3.81 42.70
N LEU A 558 -25.89 2.67 43.25
CA LEU A 558 -25.66 2.43 44.68
C LEU A 558 -24.81 1.18 44.84
#